data_88be4d745d4b401adb031605ffb75538
#
_entry.id   88be4d745d4b401adb031605ffb75538
#
_cell.length_a   1.000
_cell.length_b   1.000
_cell.length_c   1.000
_cell.angle_alpha   90.00
_cell.angle_beta   90.00
_cell.angle_gamma   90.00
#
_symmetry.space_group_name_H-M   'P 1'
#
loop_
_entity.id
_entity.type
_entity.pdbx_description
1 polymer ?
#
loop_
_entity_poly.entity_id
_entity_poly.type
_entity_poly.pdbx_seq_one_letter_code
_entity_poly.pdbx_strand_id
1 'polypeptide(L)'
;VPENRSEPTSLEPHFEDVQAHYDLSDEFFALFLDPTRTYSCAYFERDDMTLEEAQLAKVDLSLGKLGLQAGQTLLDVGCGWGTTIVRALERYDVNVVGLTLSRNQQAHVQQRLDQHPSPRSKRVLLQGWEQFDEKVDRIVSIGAFEHFGRARYPDFFKMAYEALPADGVMMLHTIIQPSREEFAERGLPITMTKLRFMKFIMDEIFPGGDLPAAQTVVEHAERAGPGVQRAGIVQAQRLDELDAEA
;
A
#
# COMPACT_ATOMS: atom_id res chain seq x y z
N VAL A 1 -8.27 7.34 33.29
CA VAL A 1 -6.83 7.42 32.96
C VAL A 1 -6.61 6.28 31.99
N PRO A 2 -6.32 6.52 30.71
CA PRO A 2 -5.99 5.43 29.79
C PRO A 2 -4.64 4.86 30.19
N GLU A 3 -4.57 3.56 30.35
CA GLU A 3 -3.33 2.81 30.53
C GLU A 3 -2.40 3.09 29.35
N ASN A 4 -1.21 3.55 29.70
CA ASN A 4 -0.10 3.77 28.78
C ASN A 4 0.29 2.40 28.22
N ARG A 5 -0.22 2.03 27.03
CA ARG A 5 0.30 0.89 26.26
C ARG A 5 1.72 1.31 25.89
N SER A 6 2.70 0.72 26.56
CA SER A 6 4.11 0.81 26.17
C SER A 6 4.21 0.36 24.71
N GLU A 7 4.64 1.29 23.83
CA GLU A 7 4.93 0.95 22.44
C GLU A 7 5.94 -0.21 22.41
N PRO A 8 5.74 -1.22 21.59
CA PRO A 8 6.69 -2.31 21.47
C PRO A 8 8.03 -1.75 20.96
N THR A 9 9.08 -2.00 21.70
CA THR A 9 10.46 -1.55 21.41
C THR A 9 11.14 -2.37 20.30
N SER A 10 10.46 -3.34 19.68
CA SER A 10 10.96 -4.16 18.57
C SER A 10 10.19 -3.85 17.29
N LEU A 11 10.91 -3.80 16.17
CA LEU A 11 10.36 -3.73 14.82
C LEU A 11 9.79 -5.09 14.41
N GLU A 12 8.77 -5.57 15.13
CA GLU A 12 8.09 -6.81 14.78
C GLU A 12 6.88 -6.52 13.89
N PRO A 13 6.64 -7.33 12.83
CA PRO A 13 5.46 -7.19 11.99
C PRO A 13 4.15 -7.39 12.76
N HIS A 14 3.10 -6.66 12.39
CA HIS A 14 1.76 -6.78 12.97
C HIS A 14 1.00 -7.99 12.42
N PHE A 15 1.54 -9.21 12.58
CA PHE A 15 0.92 -10.43 12.03
C PHE A 15 -0.49 -10.65 12.55
N GLU A 16 -0.72 -10.54 13.85
CA GLU A 16 -2.02 -10.86 14.45
C GLU A 16 -3.12 -9.93 13.95
N ASP A 17 -2.87 -8.63 13.92
CA ASP A 17 -3.86 -7.64 13.49
C ASP A 17 -4.19 -7.78 11.99
N VAL A 18 -3.16 -7.96 11.15
CA VAL A 18 -3.35 -8.12 9.70
C VAL A 18 -4.01 -9.46 9.37
N GLN A 19 -3.60 -10.55 10.02
CA GLN A 19 -4.22 -11.87 9.80
C GLN A 19 -5.68 -11.90 10.28
N ALA A 20 -6.00 -11.28 11.40
CA ALA A 20 -7.38 -11.17 11.87
C ALA A 20 -8.31 -10.50 10.85
N HIS A 21 -7.79 -9.54 10.08
CA HIS A 21 -8.56 -8.86 9.05
C HIS A 21 -8.59 -9.64 7.71
N TYR A 22 -7.43 -10.10 7.21
CA TYR A 22 -7.31 -10.64 5.84
C TYR A 22 -7.47 -12.16 5.75
N ASP A 23 -7.30 -12.91 6.85
CA ASP A 23 -7.44 -14.37 6.86
C ASP A 23 -8.86 -14.84 7.20
N LEU A 24 -9.89 -13.96 7.08
CA LEU A 24 -11.30 -14.31 7.28
C LEU A 24 -11.76 -15.38 6.26
N SER A 25 -11.78 -15.05 5.00
CA SER A 25 -11.92 -15.98 3.88
C SER A 25 -11.72 -15.27 2.53
N ASP A 26 -11.12 -15.99 1.59
CA ASP A 26 -10.93 -15.49 0.21
C ASP A 26 -12.28 -15.31 -0.52
N GLU A 27 -13.27 -16.17 -0.20
CA GLU A 27 -14.62 -16.10 -0.75
C GLU A 27 -15.34 -14.83 -0.27
N PHE A 28 -15.14 -14.46 1.00
CA PHE A 28 -15.71 -13.20 1.53
C PHE A 28 -15.22 -11.99 0.76
N PHE A 29 -13.90 -11.87 0.54
CA PHE A 29 -13.35 -10.77 -0.22
C PHE A 29 -13.77 -10.78 -1.69
N ALA A 30 -13.96 -11.96 -2.28
CA ALA A 30 -14.45 -12.09 -3.66
C ALA A 30 -15.91 -11.62 -3.85
N LEU A 31 -16.70 -11.45 -2.77
CA LEU A 31 -18.09 -10.98 -2.87
C LEU A 31 -18.19 -9.49 -3.27
N PHE A 32 -17.20 -8.68 -2.91
CA PHE A 32 -17.28 -7.23 -3.11
C PHE A 32 -16.07 -6.63 -3.83
N LEU A 33 -14.94 -7.35 -3.91
CA LEU A 33 -13.80 -6.91 -4.71
C LEU A 33 -14.00 -7.23 -6.19
N ASP A 34 -13.28 -6.50 -7.05
CA ASP A 34 -13.18 -6.79 -8.47
C ASP A 34 -12.52 -8.16 -8.74
N PRO A 35 -12.58 -8.70 -9.96
CA PRO A 35 -11.97 -10.00 -10.29
C PRO A 35 -10.47 -10.10 -10.01
N THR A 36 -9.75 -8.97 -10.00
CA THR A 36 -8.32 -8.92 -9.66
C THR A 36 -8.07 -9.00 -8.15
N ARG A 37 -9.12 -8.86 -7.34
CA ARG A 37 -9.08 -8.79 -5.87
C ARG A 37 -8.20 -7.66 -5.34
N THR A 38 -8.21 -6.50 -6.02
CA THR A 38 -7.40 -5.36 -5.59
C THR A 38 -8.14 -4.58 -4.50
N TYR A 39 -7.66 -4.71 -3.25
CA TYR A 39 -8.29 -4.09 -2.08
C TYR A 39 -7.61 -2.75 -1.72
N SER A 40 -7.78 -1.77 -2.60
CA SER A 40 -7.35 -0.37 -2.42
C SER A 40 -8.12 0.53 -3.37
N CYS A 41 -8.03 1.86 -3.20
CA CYS A 41 -8.76 2.81 -4.05
C CYS A 41 -8.42 2.62 -5.52
N ALA A 42 -9.45 2.55 -6.37
CA ALA A 42 -9.31 2.44 -7.83
C ALA A 42 -9.00 3.81 -8.45
N TYR A 43 -8.50 3.83 -9.67
CA TYR A 43 -8.23 5.04 -10.45
C TYR A 43 -9.12 5.06 -11.69
N PHE A 44 -10.19 5.83 -11.64
CA PHE A 44 -11.12 6.02 -12.76
C PHE A 44 -10.59 7.15 -13.65
N GLU A 45 -10.02 6.79 -14.79
CA GLU A 45 -9.59 7.77 -15.81
C GLU A 45 -10.79 8.36 -16.57
N ARG A 46 -11.89 7.61 -16.60
CA ARG A 46 -13.15 7.96 -17.26
C ARG A 46 -14.32 7.42 -16.43
N ASP A 47 -15.45 8.11 -16.48
CA ASP A 47 -16.66 7.76 -15.72
C ASP A 47 -17.33 6.44 -16.16
N ASP A 48 -17.02 5.95 -17.36
CA ASP A 48 -17.59 4.73 -17.94
C ASP A 48 -16.80 3.45 -17.62
N MET A 49 -15.72 3.55 -16.83
CA MET A 49 -14.89 2.39 -16.47
C MET A 49 -15.60 1.47 -15.49
N THR A 50 -15.39 0.17 -15.66
CA THR A 50 -15.70 -0.81 -14.62
C THR A 50 -14.68 -0.71 -13.48
N LEU A 51 -15.00 -1.27 -12.30
CA LEU A 51 -14.07 -1.31 -11.17
C LEU A 51 -12.78 -2.06 -11.54
N GLU A 52 -12.87 -3.17 -12.27
CA GLU A 52 -11.72 -3.94 -12.74
C GLU A 52 -10.81 -3.09 -13.63
N GLU A 53 -11.37 -2.39 -14.62
CA GLU A 53 -10.61 -1.50 -15.50
C GLU A 53 -9.92 -0.38 -14.72
N ALA A 54 -10.60 0.22 -13.75
CA ALA A 54 -10.05 1.28 -12.91
C ALA A 54 -8.96 0.76 -11.96
N GLN A 55 -9.08 -0.47 -11.44
CA GLN A 55 -8.04 -1.11 -10.64
C GLN A 55 -6.80 -1.43 -11.49
N LEU A 56 -6.98 -1.95 -12.69
CA LEU A 56 -5.86 -2.20 -13.61
C LEU A 56 -5.20 -0.89 -14.06
N ALA A 57 -5.96 0.16 -14.34
CA ALA A 57 -5.44 1.49 -14.66
C ALA A 57 -4.56 2.04 -13.54
N LYS A 58 -4.99 1.91 -12.28
CA LYS A 58 -4.19 2.27 -11.11
C LYS A 58 -2.86 1.50 -11.05
N VAL A 59 -2.91 0.18 -11.23
CA VAL A 59 -1.71 -0.67 -11.20
C VAL A 59 -0.76 -0.28 -12.34
N ASP A 60 -1.27 -0.12 -13.56
CA ASP A 60 -0.47 0.29 -14.73
C ASP A 60 0.15 1.68 -14.55
N LEU A 61 -0.59 2.64 -14.00
CA LEU A 61 -0.07 3.97 -13.65
C LEU A 61 1.04 3.88 -12.61
N SER A 62 0.87 3.04 -11.59
CA SER A 62 1.84 2.83 -10.52
C SER A 62 3.12 2.21 -11.04
N LEU A 63 3.03 1.14 -11.80
CA LEU A 63 4.18 0.46 -12.42
C LEU A 63 4.89 1.35 -13.46
N GLY A 64 4.13 2.12 -14.24
CA GLY A 64 4.67 3.04 -15.23
C GLY A 64 5.57 4.13 -14.64
N LYS A 65 5.33 4.54 -13.39
CA LYS A 65 6.16 5.53 -12.67
C LYS A 65 7.50 4.98 -12.21
N LEU A 66 7.66 3.67 -12.12
CA LEU A 66 8.88 3.02 -11.64
C LEU A 66 9.99 2.97 -12.69
N GLY A 67 9.68 3.15 -13.98
CA GLY A 67 10.65 3.03 -15.06
C GLY A 67 11.32 1.66 -15.12
N LEU A 68 10.55 0.59 -14.89
CA LEU A 68 11.01 -0.80 -14.84
C LEU A 68 11.73 -1.20 -16.15
N GLN A 69 12.89 -1.83 -16.00
CA GLN A 69 13.68 -2.40 -17.09
C GLN A 69 13.71 -3.91 -17.00
N ALA A 70 13.83 -4.59 -18.15
CA ALA A 70 13.93 -6.05 -18.21
C ALA A 70 15.06 -6.58 -17.32
N GLY A 71 14.75 -7.61 -16.52
CA GLY A 71 15.71 -8.24 -15.61
C GLY A 71 15.84 -7.59 -14.24
N GLN A 72 15.32 -6.38 -14.03
CA GLN A 72 15.27 -5.75 -12.71
C GLN A 72 14.39 -6.55 -11.74
N THR A 73 14.60 -6.33 -10.45
CA THR A 73 13.79 -6.90 -9.37
C THR A 73 12.87 -5.85 -8.77
N LEU A 74 11.57 -6.12 -8.81
CA LEU A 74 10.52 -5.34 -8.16
C LEU A 74 10.14 -5.96 -6.82
N LEU A 75 10.18 -5.16 -5.75
CA LEU A 75 9.57 -5.47 -4.45
C LEU A 75 8.19 -4.83 -4.36
N ASP A 76 7.17 -5.63 -4.02
CA ASP A 76 5.82 -5.15 -3.68
C ASP A 76 5.57 -5.33 -2.19
N VAL A 77 5.53 -4.22 -1.45
CA VAL A 77 5.32 -4.23 0.00
C VAL A 77 3.85 -4.17 0.31
N GLY A 78 3.30 -5.28 0.80
CA GLY A 78 1.86 -5.46 0.97
C GLY A 78 1.19 -5.85 -0.34
N CYS A 79 1.65 -6.93 -0.97
CA CYS A 79 1.25 -7.33 -2.32
C CYS A 79 -0.23 -7.79 -2.45
N GLY A 80 -0.95 -7.92 -1.33
CA GLY A 80 -2.34 -8.36 -1.32
C GLY A 80 -2.52 -9.69 -2.05
N TRP A 81 -3.50 -9.79 -2.94
CA TRP A 81 -3.73 -10.96 -3.80
C TRP A 81 -2.88 -11.00 -5.07
N GLY A 82 -1.81 -10.16 -5.14
CA GLY A 82 -0.73 -10.27 -6.11
C GLY A 82 -0.99 -9.62 -7.47
N THR A 83 -1.99 -8.78 -7.61
CA THR A 83 -2.32 -8.15 -8.91
C THR A 83 -1.17 -7.32 -9.45
N THR A 84 -0.51 -6.53 -8.60
CA THR A 84 0.62 -5.67 -9.00
C THR A 84 1.80 -6.49 -9.52
N ILE A 85 2.21 -7.55 -8.78
CA ILE A 85 3.37 -8.37 -9.17
C ILE A 85 3.08 -9.23 -10.41
N VAL A 86 1.86 -9.75 -10.56
CA VAL A 86 1.47 -10.47 -11.78
C VAL A 86 1.45 -9.51 -12.97
N ARG A 87 0.89 -8.32 -12.81
CA ARG A 87 0.90 -7.31 -13.87
C ARG A 87 2.29 -6.86 -14.27
N ALA A 88 3.22 -6.78 -13.30
CA ALA A 88 4.63 -6.48 -13.60
C ALA A 88 5.29 -7.59 -14.43
N LEU A 89 5.03 -8.86 -14.11
CA LEU A 89 5.50 -10.00 -14.91
C LEU A 89 4.94 -10.01 -16.35
N GLU A 90 3.68 -9.61 -16.51
CA GLU A 90 3.02 -9.56 -17.83
C GLU A 90 3.60 -8.47 -18.75
N ARG A 91 3.99 -7.32 -18.17
CA ARG A 91 4.27 -6.12 -18.96
C ARG A 91 5.74 -5.71 -19.02
N TYR A 92 6.59 -6.11 -18.07
CA TYR A 92 7.92 -5.51 -17.91
C TYR A 92 9.09 -6.50 -17.92
N ASP A 93 8.86 -7.80 -18.04
CA ASP A 93 9.92 -8.82 -18.02
C ASP A 93 10.87 -8.68 -16.82
N VAL A 94 10.33 -8.56 -15.60
CA VAL A 94 11.05 -8.32 -14.35
C VAL A 94 10.98 -9.50 -13.40
N ASN A 95 11.92 -9.58 -12.45
CA ASN A 95 11.79 -10.43 -11.27
C ASN A 95 10.86 -9.77 -10.25
N VAL A 96 10.12 -10.55 -9.49
CA VAL A 96 9.19 -10.03 -8.48
C VAL A 96 9.36 -10.69 -7.12
N VAL A 97 9.26 -9.87 -6.08
CA VAL A 97 9.17 -10.29 -4.68
C VAL A 97 7.97 -9.59 -4.08
N GLY A 98 6.96 -10.34 -3.63
CA GLY A 98 5.83 -9.80 -2.88
C GLY A 98 5.96 -10.08 -1.40
N LEU A 99 5.65 -9.11 -0.55
CA LEU A 99 5.52 -9.30 0.90
C LEU A 99 4.05 -9.23 1.29
N THR A 100 3.63 -10.14 2.14
CA THR A 100 2.32 -10.10 2.80
C THR A 100 2.39 -10.70 4.19
N LEU A 101 1.54 -10.25 5.11
CA LEU A 101 1.38 -10.83 6.44
C LEU A 101 0.21 -11.83 6.50
N SER A 102 -0.62 -11.93 5.45
CA SER A 102 -1.75 -12.85 5.35
C SER A 102 -1.33 -14.19 4.74
N ARG A 103 -1.67 -15.27 5.41
CA ARG A 103 -1.41 -16.64 4.93
C ARG A 103 -2.27 -16.98 3.71
N ASN A 104 -3.53 -16.52 3.71
CA ASN A 104 -4.46 -16.74 2.61
C ASN A 104 -3.96 -16.03 1.34
N GLN A 105 -3.54 -14.77 1.47
CA GLN A 105 -2.95 -14.02 0.36
C GLN A 105 -1.67 -14.69 -0.15
N GLN A 106 -0.76 -15.10 0.74
CA GLN A 106 0.47 -15.78 0.33
C GLN A 106 0.16 -17.04 -0.48
N ALA A 107 -0.73 -17.91 0.01
CA ALA A 107 -1.09 -19.15 -0.68
C ALA A 107 -1.71 -18.88 -2.05
N HIS A 108 -2.62 -17.91 -2.13
CA HIS A 108 -3.26 -17.49 -3.38
C HIS A 108 -2.24 -16.94 -4.40
N VAL A 109 -1.37 -16.05 -3.95
CA VAL A 109 -0.35 -15.44 -4.80
C VAL A 109 0.67 -16.48 -5.27
N GLN A 110 1.11 -17.38 -4.38
CA GLN A 110 2.03 -18.46 -4.76
C GLN A 110 1.44 -19.30 -5.89
N GLN A 111 0.17 -19.68 -5.80
CA GLN A 111 -0.50 -20.43 -6.86
C GLN A 111 -0.52 -19.66 -8.20
N ARG A 112 -0.80 -18.37 -8.18
CA ARG A 112 -0.78 -17.51 -9.39
C ARG A 112 0.62 -17.44 -10.01
N LEU A 113 1.64 -17.28 -9.16
CA LEU A 113 3.04 -17.20 -9.61
C LEU A 113 3.52 -18.53 -10.19
N ASP A 114 3.15 -19.68 -9.61
CA ASP A 114 3.52 -21.02 -10.11
C ASP A 114 2.92 -21.28 -11.49
N GLN A 115 1.71 -20.79 -11.76
CA GLN A 115 1.02 -20.92 -13.04
C GLN A 115 1.49 -19.89 -14.08
N HIS A 116 2.17 -18.84 -13.67
CA HIS A 116 2.59 -17.77 -14.58
C HIS A 116 3.77 -18.21 -15.46
N PRO A 117 3.70 -18.06 -16.81
CA PRO A 117 4.68 -18.61 -17.74
C PRO A 117 6.03 -17.88 -17.76
N SER A 118 6.16 -16.71 -17.12
CA SER A 118 7.41 -15.95 -17.10
C SER A 118 8.57 -16.78 -16.54
N PRO A 119 9.75 -16.78 -17.20
CA PRO A 119 10.95 -17.44 -16.70
C PRO A 119 11.65 -16.67 -15.57
N ARG A 120 11.18 -15.47 -15.24
CA ARG A 120 11.75 -14.61 -14.21
C ARG A 120 11.55 -15.17 -12.81
N SER A 121 12.41 -14.78 -11.88
CA SER A 121 12.25 -15.11 -10.47
C SER A 121 10.94 -14.53 -9.93
N LYS A 122 10.14 -15.36 -9.26
CA LYS A 122 8.81 -15.02 -8.76
C LYS A 122 8.69 -15.56 -7.34
N ARG A 123 8.58 -14.67 -6.36
CA ARG A 123 8.50 -15.07 -4.95
C ARG A 123 7.42 -14.27 -4.25
N VAL A 124 6.72 -14.91 -3.32
CA VAL A 124 5.88 -14.26 -2.32
C VAL A 124 6.29 -14.76 -0.94
N LEU A 125 6.55 -13.84 -0.03
CA LEU A 125 7.05 -14.13 1.31
C LEU A 125 5.98 -13.78 2.35
N LEU A 126 5.76 -14.68 3.30
CA LEU A 126 4.97 -14.38 4.51
C LEU A 126 5.87 -13.63 5.49
N GLN A 127 6.06 -12.35 5.22
CA GLN A 127 7.06 -11.53 5.87
C GLN A 127 6.63 -10.06 5.87
N GLY A 128 6.94 -9.35 6.95
CA GLY A 128 6.81 -7.89 6.99
C GLY A 128 8.01 -7.19 6.36
N TRP A 129 7.83 -5.93 6.01
CA TRP A 129 8.92 -5.09 5.52
C TRP A 129 10.02 -4.92 6.58
N GLU A 130 9.68 -5.03 7.85
CA GLU A 130 10.61 -4.95 8.99
C GLU A 130 11.70 -6.03 8.97
N GLN A 131 11.42 -7.14 8.32
CA GLN A 131 12.29 -8.30 8.24
C GLN A 131 12.99 -8.40 6.86
N PHE A 132 12.71 -7.47 5.95
CA PHE A 132 13.25 -7.52 4.60
C PHE A 132 14.63 -6.88 4.55
N ASP A 133 15.64 -7.64 4.09
CA ASP A 133 17.07 -7.26 4.07
C ASP A 133 17.75 -7.47 2.70
N GLU A 134 16.97 -7.79 1.66
CA GLU A 134 17.51 -8.00 0.31
C GLU A 134 17.64 -6.68 -0.47
N LYS A 135 18.47 -6.70 -1.53
CA LYS A 135 18.57 -5.60 -2.50
C LYS A 135 17.58 -5.81 -3.64
N VAL A 136 16.96 -4.73 -4.07
CA VAL A 136 16.01 -4.69 -5.18
C VAL A 136 16.20 -3.42 -6.00
N ASP A 137 15.73 -3.40 -7.24
CA ASP A 137 15.92 -2.25 -8.12
C ASP A 137 14.78 -1.22 -7.98
N ARG A 138 13.58 -1.69 -7.70
CA ARG A 138 12.36 -0.87 -7.60
C ARG A 138 11.46 -1.37 -6.47
N ILE A 139 10.76 -0.45 -5.84
CA ILE A 139 9.79 -0.76 -4.78
C ILE A 139 8.44 -0.18 -5.16
N VAL A 140 7.38 -0.95 -4.94
CA VAL A 140 5.99 -0.49 -4.98
C VAL A 140 5.30 -0.86 -3.67
N SER A 141 4.43 0.02 -3.17
CA SER A 141 3.52 -0.28 -2.07
C SER A 141 2.20 0.43 -2.33
N ILE A 142 1.10 -0.32 -2.35
CA ILE A 142 -0.23 0.18 -2.67
C ILE A 142 -1.22 -0.23 -1.59
N GLY A 143 -1.68 0.73 -0.76
CA GLY A 143 -2.70 0.51 0.26
C GLY A 143 -2.24 -0.37 1.43
N ALA A 144 -0.94 -0.39 1.73
CA ALA A 144 -0.39 -1.11 2.87
C ALA A 144 0.18 -0.17 3.95
N PHE A 145 0.58 1.04 3.58
CA PHE A 145 1.23 2.00 4.45
C PHE A 145 0.34 2.42 5.63
N GLU A 146 -0.97 2.40 5.44
CA GLU A 146 -1.99 2.69 6.45
C GLU A 146 -1.90 1.76 7.68
N HIS A 147 -1.34 0.55 7.49
CA HIS A 147 -1.17 -0.44 8.57
C HIS A 147 0.13 -0.29 9.35
N PHE A 148 1.09 0.53 8.88
CA PHE A 148 2.43 0.55 9.48
C PHE A 148 2.49 1.29 10.82
N GLY A 149 1.61 2.29 10.99
CA GLY A 149 1.64 3.18 12.16
C GLY A 149 2.74 4.24 12.08
N ARG A 150 2.42 5.46 12.50
CA ARG A 150 3.27 6.65 12.35
C ARG A 150 4.66 6.51 12.95
N ALA A 151 4.78 5.83 14.09
CA ALA A 151 6.06 5.64 14.78
C ALA A 151 7.09 4.87 13.94
N ARG A 152 6.61 4.06 12.97
CA ARG A 152 7.44 3.20 12.13
C ARG A 152 7.79 3.79 10.75
N TYR A 153 7.21 4.94 10.39
CA TYR A 153 7.51 5.56 9.09
C TYR A 153 8.99 5.82 8.84
N PRO A 154 9.80 6.32 9.83
CA PRO A 154 11.24 6.48 9.63
C PRO A 154 11.94 5.17 9.26
N ASP A 155 11.60 4.08 9.94
CA ASP A 155 12.22 2.77 9.72
C ASP A 155 11.82 2.16 8.38
N PHE A 156 10.56 2.32 7.97
CA PHE A 156 10.10 1.90 6.66
C PHE A 156 10.84 2.60 5.51
N PHE A 157 10.95 3.93 5.57
CA PHE A 157 11.68 4.67 4.54
C PHE A 157 13.18 4.41 4.58
N LYS A 158 13.75 4.14 5.76
CA LYS A 158 15.13 3.69 5.89
C LYS A 158 15.36 2.34 5.23
N MET A 159 14.49 1.34 5.49
CA MET A 159 14.53 0.03 4.81
C MET A 159 14.45 0.20 3.29
N ALA A 160 13.50 0.99 2.80
CA ALA A 160 13.34 1.23 1.36
C ALA A 160 14.59 1.89 0.75
N TYR A 161 15.17 2.88 1.41
CA TYR A 161 16.40 3.54 0.99
C TYR A 161 17.59 2.57 0.98
N GLU A 162 17.72 1.73 2.00
CA GLU A 162 18.81 0.75 2.08
C GLU A 162 18.65 -0.38 1.07
N ALA A 163 17.40 -0.80 0.75
CA ALA A 163 17.15 -1.85 -0.24
C ALA A 163 17.42 -1.42 -1.69
N LEU A 164 17.24 -0.14 -2.00
CA LEU A 164 17.35 0.41 -3.35
C LEU A 164 18.80 0.79 -3.72
N PRO A 165 19.18 0.70 -5.02
CA PRO A 165 20.41 1.29 -5.56
C PRO A 165 20.28 2.83 -5.64
N ALA A 166 21.38 3.50 -5.98
CA ALA A 166 21.42 4.98 -6.07
C ALA A 166 20.43 5.57 -7.10
N ASP A 167 20.09 4.81 -8.16
CA ASP A 167 19.09 5.16 -9.17
C ASP A 167 17.73 4.46 -8.92
N GLY A 168 17.56 3.88 -7.73
CA GLY A 168 16.35 3.19 -7.33
C GLY A 168 15.15 4.11 -7.22
N VAL A 169 13.97 3.58 -7.54
CA VAL A 169 12.71 4.32 -7.45
C VAL A 169 11.73 3.53 -6.59
N MET A 170 11.10 4.24 -5.66
CA MET A 170 9.97 3.73 -4.90
C MET A 170 8.71 4.49 -5.28
N MET A 171 7.62 3.74 -5.50
CA MET A 171 6.27 4.26 -5.67
C MET A 171 5.44 3.86 -4.45
N LEU A 172 4.89 4.85 -3.77
CA LEU A 172 4.00 4.66 -2.63
C LEU A 172 2.62 5.24 -2.95
N HIS A 173 1.59 4.42 -2.83
CA HIS A 173 0.18 4.83 -2.87
C HIS A 173 -0.43 4.55 -1.51
N THR A 174 -1.00 5.56 -0.87
CA THR A 174 -1.62 5.46 0.45
C THR A 174 -2.79 6.44 0.58
N ILE A 175 -3.73 6.12 1.44
CA ILE A 175 -4.78 7.05 1.84
C ILE A 175 -4.15 8.13 2.72
N ILE A 176 -4.44 9.38 2.41
CA ILE A 176 -3.98 10.52 3.19
C ILE A 176 -5.16 11.24 3.83
N GLN A 177 -4.93 11.81 5.00
CA GLN A 177 -5.88 12.70 5.66
C GLN A 177 -5.44 14.16 5.44
N PRO A 178 -6.36 15.06 5.04
CA PRO A 178 -6.05 16.49 5.02
C PRO A 178 -5.58 16.99 6.39
N SER A 179 -4.65 17.93 6.42
CA SER A 179 -4.26 18.60 7.66
C SER A 179 -5.44 19.39 8.27
N ARG A 180 -5.32 19.80 9.54
CA ARG A 180 -6.35 20.63 10.17
C ARG A 180 -6.53 21.96 9.46
N GLU A 181 -5.44 22.52 8.95
CA GLU A 181 -5.41 23.74 8.17
C GLU A 181 -6.16 23.54 6.84
N GLU A 182 -5.88 22.46 6.13
CA GLU A 182 -6.57 22.10 4.87
C GLU A 182 -8.06 21.83 5.09
N PHE A 183 -8.45 21.20 6.22
CA PHE A 183 -9.87 21.05 6.59
C PHE A 183 -10.55 22.41 6.77
N ALA A 184 -9.89 23.35 7.46
CA ALA A 184 -10.42 24.69 7.70
C ALA A 184 -10.51 25.50 6.40
N GLU A 185 -9.48 25.46 5.57
CA GLU A 185 -9.43 26.15 4.26
C GLU A 185 -10.49 25.66 3.28
N ARG A 186 -10.78 24.36 3.28
CA ARG A 186 -11.82 23.74 2.44
C ARG A 186 -13.23 23.89 3.01
N GLY A 187 -13.40 24.45 4.22
CA GLY A 187 -14.68 24.59 4.89
C GLY A 187 -15.37 23.27 5.22
N LEU A 188 -14.61 22.18 5.35
CA LEU A 188 -15.15 20.85 5.62
C LEU A 188 -15.58 20.73 7.09
N PRO A 189 -16.87 20.51 7.41
CA PRO A 189 -17.31 20.42 8.80
C PRO A 189 -16.83 19.11 9.44
N ILE A 190 -16.24 19.21 10.62
CA ILE A 190 -15.95 18.04 11.47
C ILE A 190 -17.21 17.75 12.28
N THR A 191 -18.02 16.82 11.82
CA THR A 191 -19.25 16.41 12.50
C THR A 191 -19.01 15.24 13.47
N MET A 192 -19.89 15.07 14.47
CA MET A 192 -19.83 13.91 15.38
C MET A 192 -19.98 12.58 14.64
N THR A 193 -20.72 12.55 13.53
CA THR A 193 -20.86 11.37 12.68
C THR A 193 -19.52 11.01 12.02
N LYS A 194 -18.83 11.98 11.42
CA LYS A 194 -17.49 11.78 10.85
C LYS A 194 -16.49 11.30 11.91
N LEU A 195 -16.51 11.88 13.11
CA LEU A 195 -15.63 11.43 14.20
C LEU A 195 -15.92 9.99 14.65
N ARG A 196 -17.19 9.60 14.74
CA ARG A 196 -17.57 8.23 15.09
C ARG A 196 -17.17 7.24 13.98
N PHE A 197 -17.37 7.63 12.72
CA PHE A 197 -16.95 6.82 11.58
C PHE A 197 -15.43 6.65 11.54
N MET A 198 -14.66 7.72 11.71
CA MET A 198 -13.20 7.65 11.78
C MET A 198 -12.74 6.75 12.94
N LYS A 199 -13.38 6.88 14.11
CA LYS A 199 -13.07 6.01 15.24
C LYS A 199 -13.34 4.53 14.91
N PHE A 200 -14.48 4.22 14.29
CA PHE A 200 -14.80 2.87 13.85
C PHE A 200 -13.75 2.32 12.86
N ILE A 201 -13.37 3.11 11.85
CA ILE A 201 -12.34 2.72 10.89
C ILE A 201 -11.01 2.38 11.57
N MET A 202 -10.58 3.23 12.54
CA MET A 202 -9.29 3.04 13.21
C MET A 202 -9.30 1.91 14.24
N ASP A 203 -10.46 1.66 14.89
CA ASP A 203 -10.56 0.63 15.94
C ASP A 203 -10.82 -0.76 15.33
N GLU A 204 -11.63 -0.85 14.26
CA GLU A 204 -12.20 -2.12 13.78
C GLU A 204 -11.65 -2.55 12.41
N ILE A 205 -11.25 -1.60 11.56
CA ILE A 205 -10.80 -1.90 10.18
C ILE A 205 -9.27 -1.83 10.08
N PHE A 206 -8.66 -0.79 10.67
CA PHE A 206 -7.21 -0.60 10.65
C PHE A 206 -6.65 -0.42 12.07
N PRO A 207 -6.76 -1.43 12.96
CA PRO A 207 -6.27 -1.31 14.33
C PRO A 207 -4.76 -1.01 14.34
N GLY A 208 -4.39 0.08 15.02
CA GLY A 208 -2.99 0.55 15.07
C GLY A 208 -2.50 1.29 13.82
N GLY A 209 -3.34 1.39 12.78
CA GLY A 209 -3.04 2.14 11.56
C GLY A 209 -3.06 3.66 11.76
N ASP A 210 -2.63 4.39 10.74
CA ASP A 210 -2.68 5.86 10.70
C ASP A 210 -2.91 6.35 9.26
N LEU A 211 -3.63 7.45 9.15
CA LEU A 211 -3.81 8.18 7.89
C LEU A 211 -2.96 9.46 7.95
N PRO A 212 -1.76 9.44 7.35
CA PRO A 212 -0.86 10.58 7.44
C PRO A 212 -1.32 11.74 6.56
N ALA A 213 -0.92 12.97 6.91
CA ALA A 213 -0.94 14.07 5.97
C ALA A 213 0.13 13.86 4.88
N ALA A 214 -0.16 14.30 3.66
CA ALA A 214 0.77 14.16 2.53
C ALA A 214 2.17 14.71 2.84
N GLN A 215 2.24 15.87 3.49
CA GLN A 215 3.49 16.50 3.89
C GLN A 215 4.32 15.63 4.85
N THR A 216 3.66 14.93 5.79
CA THR A 216 4.32 14.01 6.73
C THR A 216 5.01 12.86 5.99
N VAL A 217 4.36 12.27 4.98
CA VAL A 217 4.95 11.21 4.15
C VAL A 217 6.19 11.71 3.43
N VAL A 218 6.10 12.88 2.79
CA VAL A 218 7.23 13.51 2.07
C VAL A 218 8.40 13.76 3.02
N GLU A 219 8.16 14.34 4.20
CA GLU A 219 9.20 14.64 5.17
C GLU A 219 9.95 13.39 5.67
N HIS A 220 9.24 12.29 5.91
CA HIS A 220 9.89 11.04 6.30
C HIS A 220 10.69 10.43 5.15
N ALA A 221 10.18 10.47 3.93
CA ALA A 221 10.90 10.01 2.75
C ALA A 221 12.20 10.82 2.52
N GLU A 222 12.14 12.15 2.59
CA GLU A 222 13.31 13.03 2.41
C GLU A 222 14.39 12.84 3.50
N ARG A 223 13.99 12.50 4.72
CA ARG A 223 14.90 12.22 5.84
C ARG A 223 15.57 10.85 5.77
N ALA A 224 15.07 9.93 4.96
CA ALA A 224 15.59 8.56 4.88
C ALA A 224 17.02 8.50 4.32
N GLY A 225 17.41 9.44 3.47
CA GLY A 225 18.77 9.50 2.94
C GLY A 225 19.02 10.64 1.96
N PRO A 226 20.30 10.98 1.71
CA PRO A 226 20.67 12.03 0.78
C PRO A 226 20.31 11.65 -0.66
N GLY A 227 19.66 12.55 -1.38
CA GLY A 227 19.32 12.35 -2.79
C GLY A 227 17.94 11.73 -3.03
N VAL A 228 17.11 11.56 -2.00
CA VAL A 228 15.69 11.21 -2.21
C VAL A 228 15.04 12.33 -3.02
N GLN A 229 14.86 12.08 -4.31
CA GLN A 229 14.17 12.99 -5.20
C GLN A 229 12.66 12.80 -5.04
N ARG A 230 11.92 13.88 -5.08
CA ARG A 230 10.48 14.01 -4.90
C ARG A 230 9.68 12.79 -5.28
N ALA A 231 8.97 12.21 -4.33
CA ALA A 231 7.80 11.39 -4.60
C ALA A 231 6.71 12.28 -5.23
N GLY A 232 6.30 11.97 -6.46
CA GLY A 232 5.12 12.59 -7.03
C GLY A 232 3.88 12.09 -6.28
N ILE A 233 3.14 12.99 -5.62
CA ILE A 233 1.87 12.65 -4.99
C ILE A 233 0.86 12.45 -6.12
N VAL A 234 0.37 11.20 -6.29
CA VAL A 234 -0.86 10.95 -7.06
C VAL A 234 -2.00 11.18 -6.09
N GLN A 235 -2.75 12.24 -6.32
CA GLN A 235 -3.90 12.56 -5.51
C GLN A 235 -4.96 11.47 -5.73
N ALA A 236 -5.28 10.71 -4.68
CA ALA A 236 -6.46 9.86 -4.66
C ALA A 236 -7.72 10.74 -4.77
N GLN A 237 -8.81 10.16 -5.33
CA GLN A 237 -10.11 10.81 -5.47
C GLN A 237 -10.50 11.64 -4.26
N ARG A 238 -11.04 12.83 -4.51
CA ARG A 238 -11.49 13.77 -3.50
C ARG A 238 -12.66 13.16 -2.73
N LEU A 239 -12.54 13.08 -1.41
CA LEU A 239 -13.65 12.73 -0.49
C LEU A 239 -14.82 13.75 -0.54
N ASP A 240 -14.61 14.89 -1.17
CA ASP A 240 -15.60 15.97 -1.37
C ASP A 240 -16.65 15.64 -2.47
N GLU A 241 -16.41 14.65 -3.34
CA GLU A 241 -17.38 14.23 -4.35
C GLU A 241 -18.44 13.25 -3.82
N LEU A 242 -18.21 12.63 -2.66
CA LEU A 242 -19.18 11.70 -2.04
C LEU A 242 -20.32 12.41 -1.27
N ASP A 243 -20.19 13.71 -0.97
CA ASP A 243 -21.23 14.50 -0.27
C ASP A 243 -22.23 15.17 -1.24
N ALA A 244 -22.10 15.02 -2.55
CA ALA A 244 -22.97 15.69 -3.55
C ALA A 244 -24.22 14.87 -3.96
N GLU A 245 -24.31 13.59 -3.58
CA GLU A 245 -25.40 12.69 -3.98
C GLU A 245 -26.16 12.05 -2.80
N ALA A 246 -26.06 12.60 -1.58
CA ALA A 246 -26.79 12.08 -0.41
C ALA A 246 -27.86 13.06 0.11
#